data_782273e107326eb14395e6109630e0d5
#
_entry.id   782273e107326eb14395e6109630e0d5
#
_cell.length_a   1.000
_cell.length_b   1.000
_cell.length_c   1.000
_cell.angle_alpha   90.00
_cell.angle_beta   90.00
_cell.angle_gamma   90.00
#
_symmetry.space_group_name_H-M   'P 1'
#
loop_
_entity.id
_entity.type
_entity.pdbx_description
1 polymer ?
#
loop_
_entity_poly.entity_id
_entity_poly.type
_entity_poly.pdbx_seq_one_letter_code
_entity_poly.pdbx_strand_id
1 'polypeptide(L)'
;MKRTTYILIGLFVAGFCMLVGGMFVMYCLGKPYFSNQINLQGEQLVQELPTCRVIWMTQTEMNTEERGIWLANSLLGVLPSKGEKNTFSCSEKVNEYLKMTVMGDTLKIVLDYSLIDFPQEFKASKYVGMITGDMQLNLTSKVECVINDIYMQKIALKKLTKDSISIDTPNSIMVDSCDFRALSVIRGGRNVEFQSGNINNLHLNLNRMNNWSVNVEECHIDTEYLTGQNASVQLQKGECRRMFWIPEKDDSKLKVTLTEKACVTVME
;
A
#
# COMPACT_ATOMS: atom_id res chain seq x y z
N MET A 1 -6.88 28.00 53.75
CA MET A 1 -7.21 27.10 52.60
C MET A 1 -7.64 27.83 51.32
N LYS A 2 -8.38 28.92 51.36
CA LYS A 2 -8.88 29.63 50.12
C LYS A 2 -7.78 30.23 49.21
N ARG A 3 -6.66 30.75 49.75
CA ARG A 3 -5.60 31.37 48.91
C ARG A 3 -4.85 30.36 48.05
N THR A 4 -4.55 29.18 48.56
CA THR A 4 -3.85 28.11 47.83
C THR A 4 -4.67 27.59 46.66
N THR A 5 -6.00 27.51 46.83
CA THR A 5 -6.91 27.07 45.77
C THR A 5 -6.95 28.05 44.59
N TYR A 6 -6.94 29.38 44.89
CA TYR A 6 -6.89 30.39 43.81
C TYR A 6 -5.57 30.40 43.05
N ILE A 7 -4.45 30.14 43.73
CA ILE A 7 -3.13 30.03 43.08
C ILE A 7 -3.10 28.79 42.18
N LEU A 8 -3.63 27.66 42.64
CA LEU A 8 -3.71 26.43 41.83
C LEU A 8 -4.60 26.59 40.59
N ILE A 9 -5.76 27.22 40.74
CA ILE A 9 -6.66 27.53 39.62
C ILE A 9 -5.96 28.49 38.62
N GLY A 10 -5.29 29.52 39.13
CA GLY A 10 -4.56 30.47 38.31
C GLY A 10 -3.43 29.82 37.51
N LEU A 11 -2.66 28.91 38.12
CA LEU A 11 -1.63 28.13 37.43
C LEU A 11 -2.21 27.19 36.37
N PHE A 12 -3.33 26.55 36.68
CA PHE A 12 -4.01 25.67 35.73
C PHE A 12 -4.53 26.43 34.51
N VAL A 13 -5.18 27.58 34.73
CA VAL A 13 -5.68 28.43 33.65
C VAL A 13 -4.53 28.99 32.81
N ALA A 14 -3.45 29.46 33.46
CA ALA A 14 -2.28 29.95 32.74
C ALA A 14 -1.61 28.84 31.89
N GLY A 15 -1.46 27.63 32.45
CA GLY A 15 -0.93 26.47 31.74
C GLY A 15 -1.80 26.09 30.54
N PHE A 16 -3.12 26.10 30.70
CA PHE A 16 -4.08 25.83 29.64
C PHE A 16 -4.01 26.90 28.53
N CYS A 17 -3.96 28.18 28.90
CA CYS A 17 -3.80 29.29 27.95
C CYS A 17 -2.47 29.20 27.16
N MET A 18 -1.36 28.82 27.81
CA MET A 18 -0.08 28.59 27.12
C MET A 18 -0.17 27.42 26.15
N LEU A 19 -0.83 26.34 26.52
CA LEU A 19 -0.98 25.15 25.66
C LEU A 19 -1.84 25.47 24.44
N VAL A 20 -2.99 26.11 24.62
CA VAL A 20 -3.89 26.54 23.55
C VAL A 20 -3.22 27.59 22.67
N GLY A 21 -2.55 28.58 23.28
CA GLY A 21 -1.79 29.61 22.55
C GLY A 21 -0.64 29.00 21.75
N GLY A 22 0.09 28.06 22.33
CA GLY A 22 1.15 27.32 21.62
C GLY A 22 0.62 26.50 20.43
N MET A 23 -0.50 25.81 20.60
CA MET A 23 -1.19 25.12 19.50
C MET A 23 -1.64 26.07 18.40
N PHE A 24 -2.21 27.22 18.78
CA PHE A 24 -2.64 28.23 17.84
C PHE A 24 -1.47 28.84 17.05
N VAL A 25 -0.37 29.13 17.73
CA VAL A 25 0.87 29.59 17.08
C VAL A 25 1.43 28.52 16.13
N MET A 26 1.47 27.24 16.53
CA MET A 26 1.87 26.16 15.63
C MET A 26 0.92 26.03 14.45
N TYR A 27 -0.38 26.22 14.64
CA TYR A 27 -1.36 26.17 13.55
C TYR A 27 -1.20 27.35 12.58
N CYS A 28 -0.95 28.57 13.08
CA CYS A 28 -0.82 29.78 12.23
C CYS A 28 0.57 29.91 11.59
N LEU A 29 1.63 29.50 12.28
CA LEU A 29 3.01 29.61 11.78
C LEU A 29 3.54 28.29 11.23
N GLY A 30 2.94 27.16 11.59
CA GLY A 30 3.28 25.86 11.04
C GLY A 30 2.91 25.82 9.56
N LYS A 31 3.90 25.66 8.69
CA LYS A 31 3.61 25.27 7.30
C LYS A 31 2.89 23.94 7.35
N PRO A 32 1.70 23.79 6.75
CA PRO A 32 1.02 22.50 6.75
C PRO A 32 1.98 21.46 6.15
N TYR A 33 2.13 20.33 6.82
CA TYR A 33 3.01 19.22 6.43
C TYR A 33 2.76 18.76 4.97
N PHE A 34 1.59 19.10 4.42
CA PHE A 34 1.15 18.83 3.06
C PHE A 34 1.44 19.94 2.05
N SER A 35 2.13 21.01 2.41
CA SER A 35 2.41 22.12 1.48
C SER A 35 3.42 21.77 0.39
N ASN A 36 4.17 20.68 0.56
CA ASN A 36 5.19 20.27 -0.40
C ASN A 36 4.65 19.19 -1.33
N GLN A 37 3.61 19.53 -2.10
CA GLN A 37 2.98 18.62 -3.06
C GLN A 37 3.06 19.18 -4.47
N ILE A 38 3.49 18.35 -5.40
CA ILE A 38 3.47 18.63 -6.84
C ILE A 38 2.25 17.96 -7.44
N ASN A 39 1.41 18.73 -8.11
CA ASN A 39 0.23 18.19 -8.78
C ASN A 39 0.58 17.76 -10.21
N LEU A 40 0.60 16.44 -10.42
CA LEU A 40 0.79 15.78 -11.70
C LEU A 40 -0.52 15.20 -12.26
N GLN A 41 -1.67 15.61 -11.75
CA GLN A 41 -2.96 15.22 -12.33
C GLN A 41 -3.16 15.91 -13.69
N GLY A 42 -3.75 15.18 -14.64
CA GLY A 42 -4.03 15.62 -16.00
C GLY A 42 -5.00 14.66 -16.67
N GLU A 43 -5.08 14.77 -17.99
CA GLU A 43 -5.85 13.82 -18.78
C GLU A 43 -5.25 12.41 -18.66
N GLN A 44 -6.14 11.41 -18.72
CA GLN A 44 -5.71 10.02 -18.64
C GLN A 44 -5.16 9.55 -19.98
N LEU A 45 -3.92 9.10 -19.98
CA LEU A 45 -3.27 8.49 -21.13
C LEU A 45 -3.28 6.97 -20.92
N VAL A 46 -3.71 6.23 -21.94
CA VAL A 46 -3.70 4.76 -21.97
C VAL A 46 -2.63 4.29 -22.94
N GLN A 47 -1.71 3.47 -22.45
CA GLN A 47 -0.63 2.88 -23.25
C GLN A 47 -0.78 1.37 -23.31
N GLU A 48 -0.58 0.80 -24.48
CA GLU A 48 -0.43 -0.63 -24.65
C GLU A 48 0.95 -1.07 -24.14
N LEU A 49 0.94 -2.13 -23.35
CA LEU A 49 2.16 -2.72 -22.80
C LEU A 49 2.55 -3.97 -23.60
N PRO A 50 3.83 -4.26 -23.71
CA PRO A 50 4.29 -5.51 -24.30
C PRO A 50 3.82 -6.72 -23.50
N THR A 51 3.76 -7.87 -24.14
CA THR A 51 3.47 -9.13 -23.47
C THR A 51 4.60 -9.48 -22.52
N CYS A 52 4.25 -9.74 -21.25
CA CYS A 52 5.20 -10.08 -20.20
C CYS A 52 4.53 -10.98 -19.16
N ARG A 53 5.33 -11.68 -18.35
CA ARG A 53 4.86 -12.46 -17.20
C ARG A 53 4.97 -11.66 -15.89
N VAL A 54 5.91 -10.73 -15.83
CA VAL A 54 6.16 -9.90 -14.66
C VAL A 54 6.07 -8.43 -15.06
N ILE A 55 5.35 -7.65 -14.26
CA ILE A 55 5.36 -6.18 -14.34
C ILE A 55 6.04 -5.67 -13.07
N TRP A 56 7.14 -4.95 -13.25
CA TRP A 56 7.90 -4.36 -12.16
C TRP A 56 7.85 -2.83 -12.23
N MET A 57 7.09 -2.24 -11.33
CA MET A 57 7.00 -0.80 -11.16
C MET A 57 7.98 -0.36 -10.07
N THR A 58 8.88 0.54 -10.40
CA THR A 58 9.88 1.06 -9.46
C THR A 58 10.10 2.55 -9.68
N GLN A 59 10.86 3.17 -8.80
CA GLN A 59 11.25 4.57 -8.90
C GLN A 59 12.77 4.69 -8.86
N THR A 60 13.31 5.74 -9.47
CA THR A 60 14.73 6.05 -9.31
C THR A 60 15.01 6.43 -7.88
N GLU A 61 16.06 5.83 -7.31
CA GLU A 61 16.60 6.30 -6.05
C GLU A 61 17.21 7.69 -6.30
N MET A 62 16.73 8.68 -5.56
CA MET A 62 17.42 9.97 -5.57
C MET A 62 18.73 9.79 -4.80
N ASN A 63 19.85 9.99 -5.49
CA ASN A 63 21.22 9.93 -4.94
C ASN A 63 21.53 11.00 -3.87
N THR A 64 20.54 11.59 -3.27
CA THR A 64 20.69 12.51 -2.15
C THR A 64 20.11 11.81 -0.91
N GLU A 65 20.98 11.44 -0.02
CA GLU A 65 20.75 10.66 1.20
C GLU A 65 19.59 11.10 2.11
N GLU A 66 18.75 12.04 1.69
CA GLU A 66 17.78 12.68 2.58
C GLU A 66 16.39 12.96 2.00
N ARG A 67 16.07 12.66 0.75
CA ARG A 67 14.75 13.01 0.20
C ARG A 67 13.87 11.80 -0.02
N GLY A 68 12.73 11.78 0.68
CA GLY A 68 11.65 10.84 0.41
C GLY A 68 10.66 11.42 -0.59
N ILE A 69 10.42 10.73 -1.70
CA ILE A 69 9.33 11.03 -2.63
C ILE A 69 8.27 9.95 -2.49
N TRP A 70 7.03 10.36 -2.44
CA TRP A 70 5.91 9.45 -2.31
C TRP A 70 4.72 9.93 -3.13
N LEU A 71 3.96 8.99 -3.68
CA LEU A 71 2.75 9.31 -4.40
C LEU A 71 1.60 9.53 -3.40
N ALA A 72 1.20 10.79 -3.27
CA ALA A 72 0.10 11.20 -2.40
C ALA A 72 -1.23 10.94 -3.10
N ASN A 73 -2.21 10.44 -2.36
CA ASN A 73 -3.56 10.19 -2.85
C ASN A 73 -3.60 9.38 -4.17
N SER A 74 -2.69 8.42 -4.29
CA SER A 74 -2.54 7.58 -5.48
C SER A 74 -2.94 6.16 -5.19
N LEU A 75 -3.74 5.58 -6.08
CA LEU A 75 -4.15 4.20 -6.05
C LEU A 75 -3.71 3.54 -7.37
N LEU A 76 -3.14 2.35 -7.28
CA LEU A 76 -2.91 1.50 -8.44
C LEU A 76 -4.02 0.46 -8.54
N GLY A 77 -4.95 0.67 -9.46
CA GLY A 77 -5.94 -0.34 -9.82
C GLY A 77 -5.31 -1.42 -10.70
N VAL A 78 -5.52 -2.68 -10.35
CA VAL A 78 -5.12 -3.84 -11.16
C VAL A 78 -6.39 -4.57 -11.58
N LEU A 79 -6.70 -4.55 -12.87
CA LEU A 79 -7.96 -5.05 -13.42
C LEU A 79 -7.68 -6.06 -14.56
N PRO A 80 -8.67 -6.86 -14.96
CA PRO A 80 -8.56 -7.68 -16.17
C PRO A 80 -8.51 -6.82 -17.42
N SER A 81 -7.64 -7.17 -18.35
CA SER A 81 -7.66 -6.57 -19.67
C SER A 81 -8.92 -7.00 -20.43
N LYS A 82 -9.54 -6.06 -21.14
CA LYS A 82 -10.67 -6.35 -22.03
C LYS A 82 -10.21 -6.90 -23.40
N GLY A 83 -8.92 -6.86 -23.70
CA GLY A 83 -8.31 -7.28 -24.94
C GLY A 83 -7.16 -8.26 -24.71
N GLU A 84 -6.42 -8.51 -25.78
CA GLU A 84 -5.27 -9.44 -25.78
C GLU A 84 -3.97 -8.82 -25.24
N LYS A 85 -3.95 -7.52 -25.01
CA LYS A 85 -2.77 -6.79 -24.55
C LYS A 85 -2.97 -6.27 -23.13
N ASN A 86 -1.87 -6.21 -22.40
CA ASN A 86 -1.83 -5.45 -21.15
C ASN A 86 -1.89 -3.96 -21.49
N THR A 87 -2.48 -3.15 -20.62
CA THR A 87 -2.46 -1.69 -20.76
C THR A 87 -2.13 -1.03 -19.43
N PHE A 88 -1.49 0.13 -19.50
CA PHE A 88 -1.25 0.99 -18.36
C PHE A 88 -1.89 2.35 -18.62
N SER A 89 -2.60 2.86 -17.63
CA SER A 89 -3.24 4.17 -17.67
C SER A 89 -2.73 5.02 -16.51
N CYS A 90 -2.31 6.23 -16.82
CA CYS A 90 -1.93 7.25 -15.87
C CYS A 90 -2.18 8.64 -16.43
N SER A 91 -2.01 9.68 -15.61
CA SER A 91 -2.04 11.06 -16.09
C SER A 91 -0.92 11.29 -17.13
N GLU A 92 -1.19 12.08 -18.17
CA GLU A 92 -0.20 12.49 -19.18
C GLU A 92 1.05 13.10 -18.55
N LYS A 93 0.88 13.92 -17.50
CA LYS A 93 1.99 14.54 -16.78
C LYS A 93 2.87 13.53 -16.04
N VAL A 94 2.28 12.45 -15.52
CA VAL A 94 3.05 11.34 -14.91
C VAL A 94 3.81 10.59 -15.98
N ASN A 95 3.19 10.43 -17.14
CA ASN A 95 3.78 9.70 -18.26
C ASN A 95 5.10 10.30 -18.76
N GLU A 96 5.28 11.61 -18.65
CA GLU A 96 6.54 12.29 -19.01
C GLU A 96 7.74 11.81 -18.18
N TYR A 97 7.49 11.27 -16.99
CA TYR A 97 8.49 10.77 -16.06
C TYR A 97 8.62 9.24 -16.06
N LEU A 98 7.87 8.55 -16.90
CA LEU A 98 7.90 7.10 -16.98
C LEU A 98 8.87 6.61 -18.05
N LYS A 99 9.71 5.66 -17.67
CA LYS A 99 10.57 4.90 -18.60
C LYS A 99 10.18 3.44 -18.56
N MET A 100 9.94 2.85 -19.72
CA MET A 100 9.59 1.44 -19.85
C MET A 100 10.69 0.66 -20.56
N THR A 101 11.07 -0.47 -19.98
CA THR A 101 12.13 -1.33 -20.53
C THR A 101 11.71 -2.79 -20.38
N VAL A 102 11.88 -3.57 -21.42
CA VAL A 102 11.63 -5.02 -21.41
C VAL A 102 12.93 -5.76 -21.16
N MET A 103 12.94 -6.63 -20.16
CA MET A 103 14.06 -7.47 -19.76
C MET A 103 13.60 -8.94 -19.69
N GLY A 104 13.77 -9.70 -20.74
CA GLY A 104 13.20 -11.05 -20.84
C GLY A 104 11.67 -11.02 -20.71
N ASP A 105 11.12 -11.76 -19.75
CA ASP A 105 9.68 -11.81 -19.47
C ASP A 105 9.19 -10.70 -18.52
N THR A 106 10.06 -9.77 -18.16
CA THR A 106 9.75 -8.68 -17.23
C THR A 106 9.64 -7.35 -17.96
N LEU A 107 8.52 -6.67 -17.78
CA LEU A 107 8.35 -5.26 -18.12
C LEU A 107 8.70 -4.42 -16.89
N LYS A 108 9.78 -3.65 -16.97
CA LYS A 108 10.16 -2.69 -15.94
C LYS A 108 9.61 -1.31 -16.30
N ILE A 109 8.82 -0.73 -15.40
CA ILE A 109 8.27 0.62 -15.48
C ILE A 109 8.94 1.45 -14.37
N VAL A 110 9.76 2.41 -14.77
CA VAL A 110 10.52 3.25 -13.84
C VAL A 110 9.92 4.65 -13.81
N LEU A 111 9.51 5.11 -12.64
CA LEU A 111 9.19 6.51 -12.41
C LEU A 111 10.48 7.26 -12.11
N ASP A 112 10.95 8.03 -13.09
CA ASP A 112 12.25 8.70 -13.04
C ASP A 112 12.12 10.13 -12.50
N TYR A 113 12.33 10.27 -11.20
CA TYR A 113 12.27 11.56 -10.52
C TYR A 113 13.40 12.52 -10.90
N SER A 114 14.48 12.03 -11.52
CA SER A 114 15.58 12.90 -11.97
C SER A 114 15.16 13.83 -13.10
N LEU A 115 14.08 13.49 -13.80
CA LEU A 115 13.51 14.30 -14.87
C LEU A 115 12.60 15.44 -14.36
N ILE A 116 12.28 15.45 -13.06
CA ILE A 116 11.39 16.45 -12.49
C ILE A 116 12.20 17.69 -12.09
N ASP A 117 11.90 18.82 -12.72
CA ASP A 117 12.42 20.11 -12.25
C ASP A 117 11.61 20.58 -11.04
N PHE A 118 12.14 20.26 -9.86
CA PHE A 118 11.52 20.66 -8.61
C PHE A 118 11.52 22.16 -8.45
N PRO A 119 10.36 22.79 -8.16
CA PRO A 119 10.31 24.20 -7.77
C PRO A 119 11.34 24.51 -6.69
N GLN A 120 11.93 25.70 -6.75
CA GLN A 120 13.01 26.06 -5.81
C GLN A 120 12.59 25.92 -4.34
N GLU A 121 11.33 26.17 -4.04
CA GLU A 121 10.75 26.01 -2.70
C GLU A 121 10.77 24.55 -2.18
N PHE A 122 10.82 23.56 -3.09
CA PHE A 122 10.90 22.14 -2.72
C PHE A 122 12.36 21.62 -2.69
N LYS A 123 13.32 22.38 -3.21
CA LYS A 123 14.73 21.94 -3.23
C LYS A 123 15.30 21.72 -1.82
N ALA A 124 14.78 22.43 -0.82
CA ALA A 124 15.16 22.29 0.58
C ALA A 124 14.28 21.30 1.36
N SER A 125 13.23 20.74 0.76
CA SER A 125 12.27 19.89 1.46
C SER A 125 12.77 18.46 1.56
N LYS A 126 12.71 17.89 2.77
CA LYS A 126 13.07 16.49 3.03
C LYS A 126 12.09 15.49 2.42
N TYR A 127 10.82 15.86 2.34
CA TYR A 127 9.76 15.02 1.78
C TYR A 127 8.93 15.81 0.77
N VAL A 128 8.70 15.22 -0.39
CA VAL A 128 7.85 15.80 -1.43
C VAL A 128 6.79 14.78 -1.82
N GLY A 129 5.53 15.19 -1.73
CA GLY A 129 4.39 14.43 -2.21
C GLY A 129 4.11 14.74 -3.68
N MET A 130 3.78 13.73 -4.46
CA MET A 130 3.30 13.88 -5.84
C MET A 130 1.86 13.40 -5.91
N ILE A 131 0.96 14.26 -6.34
CA ILE A 131 -0.45 13.91 -6.57
C ILE A 131 -0.57 13.50 -8.03
N THR A 132 -0.63 12.19 -8.26
CA THR A 132 -0.70 11.65 -9.64
C THR A 132 -2.12 11.31 -10.08
N GLY A 133 -3.06 11.25 -9.12
CA GLY A 133 -4.34 10.60 -9.34
C GLY A 133 -4.20 9.07 -9.42
N ASP A 134 -5.29 8.41 -9.79
CA ASP A 134 -5.33 6.96 -9.90
C ASP A 134 -4.61 6.49 -11.16
N MET A 135 -3.81 5.42 -11.00
CA MET A 135 -3.17 4.68 -12.08
C MET A 135 -3.86 3.33 -12.23
N GLN A 136 -3.84 2.78 -13.43
CA GLN A 136 -4.50 1.51 -13.70
C GLN A 136 -3.65 0.61 -14.59
N LEU A 137 -3.50 -0.65 -14.15
CA LEU A 137 -2.95 -1.76 -14.93
C LEU A 137 -4.08 -2.69 -15.33
N ASN A 138 -4.30 -2.88 -16.62
CA ASN A 138 -5.20 -3.92 -17.11
C ASN A 138 -4.35 -5.10 -17.60
N LEU A 139 -4.56 -6.26 -16.99
CA LEU A 139 -3.71 -7.43 -17.13
C LEU A 139 -4.38 -8.53 -17.94
N THR A 140 -3.65 -9.09 -18.89
CA THR A 140 -4.04 -10.35 -19.55
C THR A 140 -3.80 -11.55 -18.60
N SER A 141 -4.25 -12.72 -19.00
CA SER A 141 -4.02 -13.96 -18.26
C SER A 141 -2.53 -14.32 -18.10
N LYS A 142 -1.67 -13.83 -18.99
CA LYS A 142 -0.23 -14.15 -19.03
C LYS A 142 0.59 -13.53 -17.88
N VAL A 143 0.13 -12.43 -17.30
CA VAL A 143 0.86 -11.78 -16.18
C VAL A 143 0.66 -12.59 -14.92
N GLU A 144 1.75 -13.05 -14.31
CA GLU A 144 1.77 -13.89 -13.12
C GLU A 144 2.26 -13.14 -11.87
N CYS A 145 2.98 -12.02 -12.06
CA CYS A 145 3.52 -11.25 -10.95
C CYS A 145 3.45 -9.74 -11.20
N VAL A 146 3.06 -9.00 -10.17
CA VAL A 146 3.15 -7.54 -10.13
C VAL A 146 4.02 -7.15 -8.94
N ILE A 147 5.17 -6.54 -9.24
CA ILE A 147 6.09 -5.97 -8.27
C ILE A 147 5.91 -4.46 -8.28
N ASN A 148 5.66 -3.86 -7.13
CA ASN A 148 5.55 -2.42 -7.04
C ASN A 148 6.36 -1.88 -5.87
N ASP A 149 7.46 -1.22 -6.19
CA ASP A 149 8.37 -0.55 -5.24
C ASP A 149 8.11 0.95 -5.10
N ILE A 150 7.13 1.48 -5.84
CA ILE A 150 6.74 2.89 -5.72
C ILE A 150 5.90 3.07 -4.46
N TYR A 151 6.27 4.01 -3.60
CA TYR A 151 5.47 4.33 -2.42
C TYR A 151 4.19 5.05 -2.80
N MET A 152 3.06 4.38 -2.59
CA MET A 152 1.71 4.91 -2.85
C MET A 152 0.73 4.46 -1.75
N GLN A 153 -0.48 4.97 -1.81
CA GLN A 153 -1.47 4.68 -0.77
C GLN A 153 -1.89 3.21 -0.75
N LYS A 154 -2.25 2.65 -1.92
CA LYS A 154 -2.84 1.31 -2.01
C LYS A 154 -2.71 0.72 -3.40
N ILE A 155 -2.58 -0.61 -3.46
CA ILE A 155 -2.82 -1.40 -4.67
C ILE A 155 -4.17 -2.08 -4.53
N ALA A 156 -5.04 -1.94 -5.53
CA ALA A 156 -6.37 -2.52 -5.55
C ALA A 156 -6.50 -3.54 -6.68
N LEU A 157 -6.57 -4.82 -6.33
CA LEU A 157 -6.91 -5.89 -7.26
C LEU A 157 -8.43 -5.93 -7.40
N LYS A 158 -8.95 -5.76 -8.60
CA LYS A 158 -10.39 -5.69 -8.83
C LYS A 158 -10.82 -6.58 -10.00
N LYS A 159 -11.85 -7.40 -9.76
CA LYS A 159 -12.52 -8.21 -10.80
C LYS A 159 -11.57 -9.14 -11.57
N LEU A 160 -10.48 -9.55 -10.94
CA LEU A 160 -9.52 -10.47 -11.56
C LEU A 160 -9.95 -11.91 -11.36
N THR A 161 -9.91 -12.68 -12.44
CA THR A 161 -10.05 -14.14 -12.40
C THR A 161 -8.79 -14.76 -12.98
N LYS A 162 -8.02 -15.46 -12.14
CA LYS A 162 -6.71 -16.04 -12.52
C LYS A 162 -6.43 -17.34 -11.77
N ASP A 163 -5.70 -18.24 -12.42
CA ASP A 163 -5.16 -19.42 -11.72
C ASP A 163 -4.20 -19.01 -10.62
N SER A 164 -3.25 -18.14 -10.93
CA SER A 164 -2.32 -17.64 -9.92
C SER A 164 -1.87 -16.22 -10.23
N ILE A 165 -1.62 -15.47 -9.16
CA ILE A 165 -0.97 -14.17 -9.23
C ILE A 165 -0.17 -13.92 -7.95
N SER A 166 1.00 -13.30 -8.11
CA SER A 166 1.84 -12.84 -7.01
C SER A 166 1.89 -11.32 -6.97
N ILE A 167 1.75 -10.76 -5.79
CA ILE A 167 1.87 -9.32 -5.54
C ILE A 167 3.02 -9.09 -4.57
N ASP A 168 3.98 -8.28 -5.00
CA ASP A 168 5.15 -7.91 -4.20
C ASP A 168 5.19 -6.39 -4.03
N THR A 169 4.81 -5.89 -2.84
CA THR A 169 4.73 -4.45 -2.60
C THR A 169 4.83 -4.09 -1.12
N PRO A 170 5.46 -2.94 -0.78
CA PRO A 170 5.41 -2.40 0.56
C PRO A 170 4.10 -1.66 0.88
N ASN A 171 3.22 -1.47 -0.10
CA ASN A 171 1.99 -0.70 0.04
C ASN A 171 0.84 -1.54 0.58
N SER A 172 -0.23 -0.89 1.03
CA SER A 172 -1.46 -1.58 1.39
C SER A 172 -2.10 -2.23 0.17
N ILE A 173 -2.75 -3.38 0.37
CA ILE A 173 -3.39 -4.17 -0.68
C ILE A 173 -4.87 -4.28 -0.37
N MET A 174 -5.70 -4.14 -1.40
CA MET A 174 -7.13 -4.42 -1.36
C MET A 174 -7.47 -5.43 -2.46
N VAL A 175 -8.25 -6.44 -2.14
CA VAL A 175 -8.74 -7.46 -3.07
C VAL A 175 -10.26 -7.38 -3.09
N ASP A 176 -10.84 -7.11 -4.25
CA ASP A 176 -12.26 -6.90 -4.43
C ASP A 176 -12.79 -7.59 -5.69
N SER A 177 -13.82 -8.41 -5.53
CA SER A 177 -14.48 -9.14 -6.61
C SER A 177 -13.53 -10.01 -7.43
N CYS A 178 -12.58 -10.68 -6.76
CA CYS A 178 -11.54 -11.48 -7.41
C CYS A 178 -11.75 -12.97 -7.17
N ASP A 179 -11.41 -13.77 -8.21
CA ASP A 179 -11.43 -15.23 -8.13
C ASP A 179 -10.03 -15.77 -8.44
N PHE A 180 -9.35 -16.32 -7.42
CA PHE A 180 -8.01 -16.87 -7.55
C PHE A 180 -7.94 -18.32 -7.09
N ARG A 181 -7.31 -19.18 -7.87
CA ARG A 181 -6.89 -20.48 -7.36
C ARG A 181 -5.70 -20.33 -6.39
N ALA A 182 -4.79 -19.40 -6.67
CA ALA A 182 -3.71 -19.03 -5.74
C ALA A 182 -3.40 -17.53 -5.81
N LEU A 183 -3.36 -16.88 -4.65
CA LEU A 183 -2.89 -15.50 -4.48
C LEU A 183 -1.71 -15.50 -3.52
N SER A 184 -0.58 -14.92 -3.94
CA SER A 184 0.61 -14.76 -3.10
C SER A 184 0.91 -13.30 -2.84
N VAL A 185 0.99 -12.91 -1.58
CA VAL A 185 1.47 -11.61 -1.12
C VAL A 185 2.88 -11.79 -0.55
N ILE A 186 3.90 -11.47 -1.37
CA ILE A 186 5.31 -11.78 -1.08
C ILE A 186 5.88 -10.85 -0.01
N ARG A 187 5.76 -9.54 -0.23
CA ARG A 187 6.00 -8.53 0.82
C ARG A 187 4.64 -8.04 1.27
N GLY A 188 4.25 -8.41 2.48
CA GLY A 188 3.03 -7.90 3.06
C GLY A 188 3.10 -6.38 3.22
N GLY A 189 2.20 -5.64 2.58
CA GLY A 189 1.97 -4.24 2.89
C GLY A 189 1.50 -4.09 4.34
N ARG A 190 1.42 -2.85 4.83
CA ARG A 190 0.95 -2.61 6.21
C ARG A 190 -0.44 -3.18 6.48
N ASN A 191 -1.32 -3.09 5.48
CA ASN A 191 -2.69 -3.58 5.57
C ASN A 191 -3.03 -4.39 4.33
N VAL A 192 -3.68 -5.53 4.53
CA VAL A 192 -4.25 -6.36 3.47
C VAL A 192 -5.74 -6.55 3.75
N GLU A 193 -6.58 -6.15 2.81
CA GLU A 193 -8.03 -6.16 2.93
C GLU A 193 -8.63 -7.04 1.84
N PHE A 194 -9.37 -8.07 2.22
CA PHE A 194 -10.15 -8.92 1.32
C PHE A 194 -11.62 -8.52 1.44
N GLN A 195 -12.17 -7.89 0.42
CA GLN A 195 -13.53 -7.35 0.43
C GLN A 195 -14.55 -8.34 -0.14
N SER A 196 -14.24 -8.91 -1.32
CA SER A 196 -15.16 -9.88 -1.95
C SER A 196 -14.41 -10.80 -2.92
N GLY A 197 -15.02 -11.97 -3.21
CA GLY A 197 -14.51 -12.96 -4.16
C GLY A 197 -14.10 -14.28 -3.52
N ASN A 198 -13.40 -15.14 -4.30
CA ASN A 198 -13.00 -16.47 -3.87
C ASN A 198 -11.50 -16.69 -4.03
N ILE A 199 -10.86 -17.24 -3.01
CA ILE A 199 -9.43 -17.56 -3.02
C ILE A 199 -9.25 -18.96 -2.46
N ASN A 200 -8.80 -19.92 -3.29
CA ASN A 200 -8.59 -21.26 -2.79
C ASN A 200 -7.34 -21.34 -1.92
N ASN A 201 -6.23 -20.78 -2.37
CA ASN A 201 -4.97 -20.78 -1.64
C ASN A 201 -4.42 -19.37 -1.51
N LEU A 202 -4.38 -18.86 -0.29
CA LEU A 202 -3.83 -17.55 0.04
C LEU A 202 -2.47 -17.73 0.73
N HIS A 203 -1.41 -17.18 0.14
CA HIS A 203 -0.07 -17.14 0.73
C HIS A 203 0.24 -15.72 1.19
N LEU A 204 0.46 -15.52 2.49
CA LEU A 204 0.77 -14.22 3.08
C LEU A 204 2.10 -14.24 3.81
N ASN A 205 3.00 -13.34 3.42
CA ASN A 205 4.17 -13.02 4.24
C ASN A 205 3.81 -11.92 5.24
N LEU A 206 3.87 -12.24 6.52
CA LEU A 206 3.42 -11.38 7.62
C LEU A 206 4.50 -10.47 8.19
N ASN A 207 5.74 -10.52 7.70
CA ASN A 207 6.89 -9.84 8.34
C ASN A 207 6.73 -8.32 8.51
N ARG A 208 5.93 -7.64 7.71
CA ARG A 208 5.71 -6.19 7.79
C ARG A 208 4.23 -5.83 7.85
N MET A 209 3.39 -6.82 7.99
CA MET A 209 1.94 -6.64 8.03
C MET A 209 1.49 -6.24 9.43
N ASN A 210 0.71 -5.18 9.52
CA ASN A 210 0.11 -4.73 10.78
C ASN A 210 -1.32 -5.23 10.92
N ASN A 211 -2.06 -5.25 9.82
CA ASN A 211 -3.47 -5.59 9.81
C ASN A 211 -3.84 -6.43 8.59
N TRP A 212 -4.71 -7.40 8.82
CA TRP A 212 -5.27 -8.25 7.80
C TRP A 212 -6.76 -8.41 8.09
N SER A 213 -7.60 -8.07 7.14
CA SER A 213 -9.05 -8.14 7.29
C SER A 213 -9.70 -8.90 6.13
N VAL A 214 -10.74 -9.67 6.47
CA VAL A 214 -11.54 -10.43 5.51
C VAL A 214 -13.02 -10.15 5.78
N ASN A 215 -13.72 -9.64 4.77
CA ASN A 215 -15.17 -9.58 4.80
C ASN A 215 -15.73 -10.99 4.54
N VAL A 216 -16.03 -11.72 5.60
CA VAL A 216 -16.43 -13.14 5.54
C VAL A 216 -17.79 -13.36 4.89
N GLU A 217 -18.61 -12.33 4.76
CA GLU A 217 -19.90 -12.40 4.08
C GLU A 217 -19.76 -12.44 2.56
N GLU A 218 -18.73 -11.76 2.04
CA GLU A 218 -18.54 -11.55 0.61
C GLU A 218 -17.26 -12.21 0.07
N CYS A 219 -16.28 -12.51 0.93
CA CYS A 219 -15.00 -13.07 0.53
C CYS A 219 -14.79 -14.45 1.17
N HIS A 220 -14.48 -15.42 0.33
CA HIS A 220 -14.25 -16.79 0.72
C HIS A 220 -12.80 -17.21 0.50
N ILE A 221 -12.13 -17.67 1.57
CA ILE A 221 -10.75 -18.16 1.52
C ILE A 221 -10.72 -19.59 2.07
N ASP A 222 -10.33 -20.56 1.23
CA ASP A 222 -10.31 -21.96 1.64
C ASP A 222 -9.10 -22.30 2.52
N THR A 223 -7.91 -21.90 2.09
CA THR A 223 -6.66 -22.27 2.77
C THR A 223 -5.71 -21.08 2.81
N GLU A 224 -5.14 -20.84 3.97
CA GLU A 224 -4.21 -19.75 4.24
C GLU A 224 -2.85 -20.30 4.66
N TYR A 225 -1.82 -19.90 3.92
CA TYR A 225 -0.42 -20.21 4.21
C TYR A 225 0.27 -18.94 4.69
N LEU A 226 0.62 -18.88 5.95
CA LEU A 226 1.21 -17.72 6.60
C LEU A 226 2.70 -17.95 6.79
N THR A 227 3.54 -17.05 6.33
CA THR A 227 4.99 -17.10 6.51
C THR A 227 5.47 -15.88 7.27
N GLY A 228 6.61 -15.98 7.94
CA GLY A 228 7.24 -14.86 8.64
C GLY A 228 8.24 -15.31 9.69
N GLN A 229 8.97 -14.33 10.24
CA GLN A 229 9.95 -14.56 11.30
C GLN A 229 9.42 -14.11 12.66
N ASN A 230 8.98 -12.85 12.79
CA ASN A 230 8.45 -12.30 14.03
C ASN A 230 7.18 -11.53 13.72
N ALA A 231 6.14 -12.26 13.33
CA ALA A 231 4.90 -11.68 12.88
C ALA A 231 3.99 -11.35 14.07
N SER A 232 3.50 -10.09 14.09
CA SER A 232 2.47 -9.65 15.02
C SER A 232 1.42 -8.90 14.25
N VAL A 233 0.27 -9.54 14.02
CA VAL A 233 -0.79 -9.02 13.16
C VAL A 233 -2.12 -8.95 13.90
N GLN A 234 -2.94 -7.96 13.53
CA GLN A 234 -4.34 -7.92 13.90
C GLN A 234 -5.16 -8.56 12.79
N LEU A 235 -5.95 -9.54 13.15
CA LEU A 235 -6.83 -10.25 12.23
C LEU A 235 -8.28 -9.90 12.55
N GLN A 236 -8.94 -9.27 11.59
CA GLN A 236 -10.38 -9.01 11.57
C GLN A 236 -11.06 -10.04 10.68
N LYS A 237 -11.39 -11.19 11.26
CA LYS A 237 -11.96 -12.29 10.53
C LYS A 237 -12.83 -13.16 11.44
N GLY A 238 -14.04 -13.48 10.99
CA GLY A 238 -14.98 -14.30 11.75
C GLY A 238 -14.70 -15.81 11.67
N GLU A 239 -14.11 -16.31 10.56
CA GLU A 239 -13.87 -17.72 10.35
C GLU A 239 -12.56 -17.97 9.60
N CYS A 240 -11.80 -18.98 10.06
CA CYS A 240 -10.65 -19.53 9.34
C CYS A 240 -10.90 -21.02 9.08
N ARG A 241 -10.98 -21.44 7.82
CA ARG A 241 -11.20 -22.85 7.50
C ARG A 241 -9.96 -23.68 7.69
N ARG A 242 -8.84 -23.24 7.06
CA ARG A 242 -7.54 -23.90 7.17
C ARG A 242 -6.45 -22.85 7.22
N MET A 243 -5.62 -22.88 8.24
CA MET A 243 -4.52 -21.97 8.41
C MET A 243 -3.25 -22.75 8.71
N PHE A 244 -2.20 -22.53 7.91
CA PHE A 244 -0.88 -23.12 8.09
C PHE A 244 0.13 -22.04 8.41
N TRP A 245 0.85 -22.19 9.52
CA TRP A 245 1.99 -21.37 9.83
C TRP A 245 3.27 -22.04 9.34
N ILE A 246 4.03 -21.35 8.50
CA ILE A 246 5.29 -21.81 7.93
C ILE A 246 6.38 -20.85 8.43
N PRO A 247 7.12 -21.19 9.49
CA PRO A 247 8.16 -20.35 10.03
C PRO A 247 9.32 -20.20 9.04
N GLU A 248 9.89 -19.00 8.92
CA GLU A 248 11.08 -18.76 8.09
C GLU A 248 12.37 -19.25 8.77
N LYS A 249 12.38 -19.34 10.10
CA LYS A 249 13.49 -19.81 10.93
C LYS A 249 12.96 -20.58 12.13
N ASP A 250 13.82 -21.38 12.76
CA ASP A 250 13.47 -22.22 13.92
C ASP A 250 12.96 -21.43 15.12
N ASP A 251 13.39 -20.18 15.29
CA ASP A 251 12.97 -19.29 16.36
C ASP A 251 11.81 -18.34 15.99
N SER A 252 11.20 -18.55 14.83
CA SER A 252 10.12 -17.70 14.32
C SER A 252 8.89 -17.76 15.21
N LYS A 253 8.24 -16.60 15.39
CA LYS A 253 7.07 -16.45 16.25
C LYS A 253 5.92 -15.80 15.48
N LEU A 254 4.71 -16.31 15.71
CA LEU A 254 3.46 -15.74 15.24
C LEU A 254 2.62 -15.30 16.42
N LYS A 255 2.23 -14.03 16.44
CA LYS A 255 1.22 -13.49 17.34
C LYS A 255 0.06 -12.93 16.52
N VAL A 256 -1.12 -13.53 16.66
CA VAL A 256 -2.36 -13.05 16.03
C VAL A 256 -3.25 -12.48 17.10
N THR A 257 -3.70 -11.23 16.92
CA THR A 257 -4.70 -10.60 17.78
C THR A 257 -6.02 -10.61 17.02
N LEU A 258 -6.98 -11.39 17.49
CA LEU A 258 -8.32 -11.43 16.92
C LEU A 258 -9.13 -10.25 17.45
N THR A 259 -9.70 -9.47 16.55
CA THR A 259 -10.53 -8.30 16.90
C THR A 259 -12.02 -8.64 16.94
N GLU A 260 -12.38 -9.80 16.38
CA GLU A 260 -13.75 -10.33 16.35
C GLU A 260 -13.76 -11.77 16.83
N LYS A 261 -14.96 -12.27 17.17
CA LYS A 261 -15.14 -13.68 17.51
C LYS A 261 -14.82 -14.52 16.28
N ALA A 262 -13.81 -15.37 16.37
CA ALA A 262 -13.37 -16.25 15.27
C ALA A 262 -13.26 -17.70 15.71
N CYS A 263 -13.47 -18.61 14.76
CA CYS A 263 -13.13 -20.02 14.90
C CYS A 263 -11.84 -20.27 14.12
N VAL A 264 -10.77 -20.65 14.81
CA VAL A 264 -9.48 -20.96 14.21
C VAL A 264 -9.23 -22.46 14.30
N THR A 265 -9.07 -23.12 13.15
CA THR A 265 -8.68 -24.51 13.09
C THR A 265 -7.22 -24.57 12.63
N VAL A 266 -6.33 -24.97 13.52
CA VAL A 266 -4.91 -25.23 13.19
C VAL A 266 -4.83 -26.71 12.83
N MET A 267 -4.32 -27.01 11.64
CA MET A 267 -4.04 -28.39 11.24
C MET A 267 -2.57 -28.69 11.54
N GLU A 268 -2.34 -29.80 12.24
CA GLU A 268 -1.02 -30.38 12.49
C GLU A 268 -0.40 -30.96 11.21
#